data_6d79f6527a309831f24bdc42e346cecf
#
_entry.id   6d79f6527a309831f24bdc42e346cecf
#
_cell.length_a   1.000
_cell.length_b   1.000
_cell.length_c   1.000
_cell.angle_alpha   90.00
_cell.angle_beta   90.00
_cell.angle_gamma   90.00
#
_symmetry.space_group_name_H-M   'P 1'
#
loop_
_entity.id
_entity.type
_entity.pdbx_description
1 polymer ?
#
loop_
_entity_poly.entity_id
_entity_poly.type
_entity_poly.pdbx_seq_one_letter_code
_entity_poly.pdbx_strand_id
1 'polypeptide(L)'
;MPAYSLDDLKRVIEKHWGYRAFRPLQVEAMQAVLHGRDSLVVMPTGGGKSLCYQVPALVLDGLTVVVSPLISLMQDQVWAARARGIWAASLTSAMSPAERTKVMKDVERGGVRLLYIAPERLITGEMIGFLRRVPPAMLAVDEAHCVS
;
A
#
# COMPACT_ATOMS: atom_id res chain seq x y z
N MET A 1 -12.15 17.34 -9.10
CA MET A 1 -11.72 16.00 -8.65
C MET A 1 -11.68 15.05 -9.84
N PRO A 2 -10.54 14.41 -10.09
CA PRO A 2 -10.53 13.39 -11.13
C PRO A 2 -11.47 12.26 -10.74
N ALA A 3 -12.29 11.84 -11.68
CA ALA A 3 -13.16 10.69 -11.49
C ALA A 3 -12.38 9.43 -11.84
N TYR A 4 -12.26 8.52 -10.89
CA TYR A 4 -11.65 7.22 -11.11
C TYR A 4 -12.72 6.23 -11.55
N SER A 5 -12.40 5.39 -12.52
CA SER A 5 -13.36 4.45 -13.10
C SER A 5 -12.88 3.01 -12.97
N LEU A 6 -13.82 2.09 -13.22
CA LEU A 6 -13.48 0.67 -13.30
C LEU A 6 -12.42 0.40 -14.38
N ASP A 7 -12.44 1.17 -15.48
CA ASP A 7 -11.45 1.02 -16.55
C ASP A 7 -10.04 1.37 -16.08
N ASP A 8 -9.90 2.33 -15.17
CA ASP A 8 -8.60 2.64 -14.58
C ASP A 8 -8.05 1.45 -13.79
N LEU A 9 -8.91 0.79 -13.01
CA LEU A 9 -8.54 -0.40 -12.25
C LEU A 9 -8.16 -1.55 -13.19
N LYS A 10 -8.92 -1.75 -14.25
CA LYS A 10 -8.66 -2.82 -15.24
C LYS A 10 -7.32 -2.61 -15.93
N ARG A 11 -7.00 -1.38 -16.31
CA ARG A 11 -5.71 -1.08 -16.95
C ARG A 11 -4.54 -1.38 -16.01
N VAL A 12 -4.66 -1.02 -14.76
CA VAL A 12 -3.60 -1.23 -13.78
C VAL A 12 -3.40 -2.73 -13.52
N ILE A 13 -4.47 -3.49 -13.30
CA ILE A 13 -4.33 -4.92 -13.00
C ILE A 13 -3.78 -5.69 -14.20
N GLU A 14 -4.17 -5.33 -15.41
CA GLU A 14 -3.64 -5.96 -16.62
C GLU A 14 -2.16 -5.63 -16.80
N LYS A 15 -1.79 -4.37 -16.67
CA LYS A 15 -0.41 -3.91 -16.87
C LYS A 15 0.58 -4.53 -15.89
N HIS A 16 0.22 -4.60 -14.61
CA HIS A 16 1.15 -5.02 -13.55
C HIS A 16 1.02 -6.46 -13.14
N TRP A 17 -0.14 -7.06 -13.29
CA TRP A 17 -0.40 -8.45 -12.90
C TRP A 17 -0.74 -9.37 -14.06
N GLY A 18 -1.10 -8.82 -15.20
CA GLY A 18 -1.52 -9.62 -16.37
C GLY A 18 -2.91 -10.24 -16.21
N TYR A 19 -3.67 -9.83 -15.24
CA TYR A 19 -5.03 -10.35 -15.03
C TYR A 19 -6.03 -9.54 -15.83
N ARG A 20 -7.03 -10.22 -16.39
CA ARG A 20 -8.09 -9.59 -17.18
C ARG A 20 -9.39 -9.40 -16.42
N ALA A 21 -9.50 -10.02 -15.25
CA ALA A 21 -10.71 -9.97 -14.44
C ALA A 21 -10.37 -9.87 -12.96
N PHE A 22 -11.31 -9.36 -12.20
CA PHE A 22 -11.22 -9.27 -10.76
C PHE A 22 -11.94 -10.44 -10.11
N ARG A 23 -11.50 -10.84 -8.92
CA ARG A 23 -12.21 -11.79 -8.09
C ARG A 23 -13.40 -11.10 -7.42
N PRO A 24 -14.42 -11.86 -6.97
CA PRO A 24 -15.54 -11.28 -6.23
C PRO A 24 -15.05 -10.43 -5.05
N LEU A 25 -15.74 -9.33 -4.79
CA LEU A 25 -15.48 -8.35 -3.72
C LEU A 25 -14.27 -7.44 -3.95
N GLN A 26 -13.36 -7.77 -4.86
CA GLN A 26 -12.22 -6.89 -5.13
C GLN A 26 -12.65 -5.54 -5.68
N VAL A 27 -13.56 -5.53 -6.65
CA VAL A 27 -14.01 -4.30 -7.30
C VAL A 27 -14.71 -3.37 -6.30
N GLU A 28 -15.60 -3.92 -5.48
CA GLU A 28 -16.32 -3.12 -4.49
C GLU A 28 -15.35 -2.48 -3.49
N ALA A 29 -14.36 -3.25 -3.01
CA ALA A 29 -13.37 -2.76 -2.08
C ALA A 29 -12.53 -1.64 -2.70
N MET A 30 -12.05 -1.85 -3.93
CA MET A 30 -11.24 -0.87 -4.63
C MET A 30 -12.00 0.41 -4.95
N GLN A 31 -13.24 0.29 -5.42
CA GLN A 31 -14.07 1.45 -5.73
C GLN A 31 -14.41 2.27 -4.50
N ALA A 32 -14.66 1.61 -3.37
CA ALA A 32 -14.91 2.32 -2.12
C ALA A 32 -13.74 3.24 -1.76
N VAL A 33 -12.52 2.73 -1.86
CA VAL A 33 -11.31 3.50 -1.57
C VAL A 33 -11.13 4.65 -2.57
N LEU A 34 -11.32 4.39 -3.86
CA LEU A 34 -11.17 5.43 -4.88
C LEU A 34 -12.17 6.56 -4.72
N HIS A 35 -13.33 6.29 -4.13
CA HIS A 35 -14.36 7.29 -3.87
C HIS A 35 -14.24 7.91 -2.46
N GLY A 36 -13.12 7.70 -1.79
CA GLY A 36 -12.85 8.30 -0.48
C GLY A 36 -13.62 7.66 0.68
N ARG A 37 -14.12 6.45 0.49
CA ARG A 37 -14.84 5.73 1.54
C ARG A 37 -13.94 4.69 2.19
N ASP A 38 -14.07 4.52 3.49
CA ASP A 38 -13.40 3.46 4.21
C ASP A 38 -13.98 2.11 3.81
N SER A 39 -13.10 1.09 3.79
CA SER A 39 -13.51 -0.25 3.38
C SER A 39 -12.87 -1.28 4.30
N LEU A 40 -13.67 -2.20 4.81
CA LEU A 40 -13.20 -3.37 5.54
C LEU A 40 -13.46 -4.60 4.69
N VAL A 41 -12.39 -5.32 4.34
CA VAL A 41 -12.46 -6.49 3.47
C VAL A 41 -12.05 -7.72 4.25
N VAL A 42 -12.93 -8.72 4.28
CA VAL A 42 -12.65 -10.01 4.90
C VAL A 42 -12.67 -11.06 3.80
N MET A 43 -11.51 -11.65 3.53
CA MET A 43 -11.34 -12.66 2.51
C MET A 43 -10.52 -13.83 3.05
N PRO A 44 -10.74 -15.05 2.53
CA PRO A 44 -9.88 -16.18 2.91
C PRO A 44 -8.44 -15.94 2.44
N THR A 45 -7.50 -16.58 3.08
CA THR A 45 -6.09 -16.55 2.70
C THR A 45 -5.96 -16.98 1.23
N GLY A 46 -5.16 -16.22 0.46
CA GLY A 46 -5.01 -16.48 -0.97
C GLY A 46 -6.14 -15.92 -1.82
N GLY A 47 -7.10 -15.18 -1.24
CA GLY A 47 -8.19 -14.59 -1.98
C GLY A 47 -7.88 -13.31 -2.75
N GLY A 48 -6.62 -12.91 -2.79
CA GLY A 48 -6.21 -11.69 -3.48
C GLY A 48 -6.44 -10.42 -2.67
N LYS A 49 -6.36 -10.49 -1.34
CA LYS A 49 -6.56 -9.33 -0.45
C LYS A 49 -5.61 -8.18 -0.76
N SER A 50 -4.35 -8.48 -1.02
CA SER A 50 -3.35 -7.44 -1.27
C SER A 50 -3.66 -6.61 -2.51
N LEU A 51 -4.30 -7.19 -3.51
CA LEU A 51 -4.73 -6.45 -4.71
C LEU A 51 -5.72 -5.35 -4.36
N CYS A 52 -6.51 -5.53 -3.30
CA CYS A 52 -7.52 -4.56 -2.90
C CYS A 52 -6.92 -3.21 -2.50
N TYR A 53 -5.65 -3.17 -2.08
CA TYR A 53 -4.97 -1.91 -1.82
C TYR A 53 -3.88 -1.60 -2.85
N GLN A 54 -3.24 -2.62 -3.42
CA GLN A 54 -2.15 -2.41 -4.37
C GLN A 54 -2.64 -1.79 -5.69
N VAL A 55 -3.76 -2.26 -6.21
CA VAL A 55 -4.30 -1.72 -7.46
C VAL A 55 -4.77 -0.27 -7.29
N PRO A 56 -5.58 0.08 -6.27
CA PRO A 56 -5.93 1.48 -6.05
C PRO A 56 -4.73 2.39 -5.79
N ALA A 57 -3.69 1.87 -5.15
CA ALA A 57 -2.47 2.65 -4.91
C ALA A 57 -1.81 3.15 -6.19
N LEU A 58 -1.95 2.41 -7.29
CA LEU A 58 -1.40 2.80 -8.58
C LEU A 58 -2.34 3.69 -9.39
N VAL A 59 -3.62 3.71 -9.04
CA VAL A 59 -4.60 4.60 -9.67
C VAL A 59 -4.57 5.98 -8.98
N LEU A 60 -4.47 5.99 -7.65
CA LEU A 60 -4.38 7.23 -6.89
C LEU A 60 -3.00 7.86 -7.07
N ASP A 61 -2.96 9.19 -7.13
CA ASP A 61 -1.71 9.93 -7.08
C ASP A 61 -1.24 10.03 -5.65
N GLY A 62 0.05 9.75 -5.43
CA GLY A 62 0.66 9.91 -4.13
C GLY A 62 1.04 8.61 -3.47
N LEU A 63 1.28 8.70 -2.18
CA LEU A 63 1.79 7.61 -1.36
C LEU A 63 0.65 6.78 -0.77
N THR A 64 0.77 5.46 -0.86
CA THR A 64 -0.05 4.54 -0.07
C THR A 64 0.81 3.94 1.03
N VAL A 65 0.36 4.10 2.27
CA VAL A 65 0.99 3.49 3.43
C VAL A 65 0.26 2.20 3.76
N VAL A 66 1.01 1.11 3.90
CA VAL A 66 0.48 -0.20 4.27
C VAL A 66 1.05 -0.59 5.62
N VAL A 67 0.18 -0.71 6.61
CA VAL A 67 0.56 -1.14 7.95
C VAL A 67 0.42 -2.65 8.02
N SER A 68 1.51 -3.36 8.30
CA SER A 68 1.52 -4.82 8.40
C SER A 68 2.32 -5.28 9.61
N PRO A 69 1.76 -6.18 10.45
CA PRO A 69 2.51 -6.71 11.59
C PRO A 69 3.50 -7.81 11.21
N LEU A 70 3.43 -8.31 9.99
CA LEU A 70 4.22 -9.45 9.54
C LEU A 70 5.53 -8.98 8.89
N ILE A 71 6.49 -8.54 9.71
CA ILE A 71 7.75 -7.98 9.25
C ILE A 71 8.52 -8.96 8.37
N SER A 72 8.49 -10.25 8.71
CA SER A 72 9.19 -11.29 7.93
C SER A 72 8.67 -11.43 6.50
N LEU A 73 7.39 -11.11 6.26
CA LEU A 73 6.78 -11.16 4.94
C LEU A 73 6.85 -9.83 4.20
N MET A 74 7.14 -8.77 4.93
CA MET A 74 7.13 -7.42 4.37
C MET A 74 8.15 -7.25 3.25
N GLN A 75 9.35 -7.80 3.42
CA GLN A 75 10.39 -7.73 2.40
C GLN A 75 9.99 -8.49 1.15
N ASP A 76 9.35 -9.66 1.30
CA ASP A 76 8.85 -10.43 0.16
C ASP A 76 7.79 -9.66 -0.60
N GLN A 77 6.90 -8.97 0.11
CA GLN A 77 5.87 -8.13 -0.50
C GLN A 77 6.49 -6.96 -1.28
N VAL A 78 7.51 -6.33 -0.73
CA VAL A 78 8.25 -5.26 -1.41
C VAL A 78 8.91 -5.77 -2.68
N TRP A 79 9.59 -6.91 -2.61
CA TRP A 79 10.23 -7.50 -3.78
C TRP A 79 9.22 -7.90 -4.85
N ALA A 80 8.10 -8.51 -4.44
CA ALA A 80 7.05 -8.89 -5.37
C ALA A 80 6.46 -7.67 -6.08
N ALA A 81 6.23 -6.59 -5.35
CA ALA A 81 5.74 -5.35 -5.94
C ALA A 81 6.73 -4.76 -6.92
N ARG A 82 8.00 -4.71 -6.56
CA ARG A 82 9.06 -4.20 -7.45
C ARG A 82 9.19 -5.04 -8.72
N ALA A 83 9.05 -6.35 -8.60
CA ALA A 83 9.08 -7.24 -9.76
C ALA A 83 7.92 -6.97 -10.74
N ARG A 84 6.84 -6.37 -10.25
CA ARG A 84 5.69 -5.97 -11.08
C ARG A 84 5.78 -4.53 -11.57
N GLY A 85 6.91 -3.87 -11.34
CA GLY A 85 7.10 -2.48 -11.77
C GLY A 85 6.52 -1.45 -10.83
N ILE A 86 6.26 -1.82 -9.58
CA ILE A 86 5.71 -0.91 -8.57
C ILE A 86 6.83 -0.47 -7.63
N TRP A 87 6.99 0.83 -7.46
CA TRP A 87 7.96 1.39 -6.53
C TRP A 87 7.48 1.21 -5.10
N ALA A 88 8.08 0.25 -4.40
CA ALA A 88 7.73 -0.10 -3.04
C ALA A 88 8.96 -0.08 -2.14
N ALA A 89 8.74 0.23 -0.87
CA ALA A 89 9.78 0.22 0.15
C ALA A 89 9.16 -0.17 1.49
N SER A 90 10.00 -0.46 2.49
CA SER A 90 9.53 -0.77 3.82
C SER A 90 10.29 0.04 4.87
N LEU A 91 9.65 0.27 6.02
CA LEU A 91 10.25 0.88 7.19
C LEU A 91 9.98 0.00 8.41
N THR A 92 11.03 -0.55 8.97
CA THR A 92 10.96 -1.39 10.16
C THR A 92 12.04 -0.98 11.16
N SER A 93 11.88 -1.40 12.41
CA SER A 93 12.88 -1.17 13.45
C SER A 93 14.16 -1.98 13.24
N ALA A 94 14.10 -3.02 12.41
CA ALA A 94 15.28 -3.84 12.09
C ALA A 94 16.26 -3.14 11.15
N MET A 95 15.83 -2.07 10.48
CA MET A 95 16.67 -1.31 9.55
C MET A 95 17.59 -0.34 10.32
N SER A 96 18.76 -0.09 9.76
CA SER A 96 19.66 0.92 10.30
C SER A 96 19.07 2.32 10.12
N PRO A 97 19.52 3.32 10.94
CA PRO A 97 19.08 4.70 10.73
C PRO A 97 19.38 5.23 9.33
N ALA A 98 20.53 4.84 8.76
CA ALA A 98 20.89 5.25 7.40
C ALA A 98 19.94 4.69 6.35
N GLU A 99 19.56 3.42 6.48
CA GLU A 99 18.59 2.79 5.58
C GLU A 99 17.22 3.46 5.68
N ARG A 100 16.75 3.75 6.90
CA ARG A 100 15.49 4.44 7.11
C ARG A 100 15.48 5.83 6.50
N THR A 101 16.58 6.58 6.70
CA THR A 101 16.71 7.93 6.13
C THR A 101 16.65 7.90 4.61
N LYS A 102 17.29 6.92 3.99
CA LYS A 102 17.27 6.77 2.53
C LYS A 102 15.85 6.54 2.03
N VAL A 103 15.10 5.63 2.67
CA VAL A 103 13.71 5.35 2.30
C VAL A 103 12.84 6.60 2.45
N MET A 104 12.99 7.32 3.57
CA MET A 104 12.20 8.53 3.81
C MET A 104 12.48 9.62 2.78
N LYS A 105 13.73 9.78 2.36
CA LYS A 105 14.10 10.71 1.28
C LYS A 105 13.49 10.29 -0.05
N ASP A 106 13.50 9.01 -0.37
CA ASP A 106 12.87 8.51 -1.60
C ASP A 106 11.38 8.77 -1.61
N VAL A 107 10.71 8.61 -0.47
CA VAL A 107 9.29 8.93 -0.32
C VAL A 107 9.04 10.43 -0.54
N GLU A 108 9.86 11.29 0.06
CA GLU A 108 9.74 12.74 -0.08
C GLU A 108 9.88 13.20 -1.53
N ARG A 109 10.69 12.50 -2.32
CA ARG A 109 10.91 12.80 -3.74
C ARG A 109 9.81 12.25 -4.64
N GLY A 110 8.83 11.54 -4.08
CA GLY A 110 7.79 10.90 -4.87
C GLY A 110 8.22 9.61 -5.56
N GLY A 111 9.33 9.02 -5.12
CA GLY A 111 9.87 7.78 -5.71
C GLY A 111 9.31 6.49 -5.13
N VAL A 112 8.35 6.58 -4.22
CA VAL A 112 7.72 5.41 -3.58
C VAL A 112 6.21 5.52 -3.68
N ARG A 113 5.57 4.49 -4.20
CA ARG A 113 4.10 4.39 -4.28
C ARG A 113 3.51 3.62 -3.11
N LEU A 114 4.19 2.54 -2.70
CA LEU A 114 3.76 1.69 -1.59
C LEU A 114 4.83 1.71 -0.51
N LEU A 115 4.47 2.17 0.66
CA LEU A 115 5.36 2.16 1.81
C LEU A 115 4.80 1.24 2.88
N TYR A 116 5.44 0.10 3.08
CA TYR A 116 5.08 -0.86 4.13
C TYR A 116 5.73 -0.44 5.44
N ILE A 117 4.93 -0.28 6.48
CA ILE A 117 5.41 0.16 7.80
C ILE A 117 4.94 -0.82 8.86
N ALA A 118 5.86 -1.24 9.73
CA ALA A 118 5.50 -2.02 10.91
C ALA A 118 4.71 -1.14 11.90
N PRO A 119 3.71 -1.72 12.63
CA PRO A 119 2.87 -0.91 13.53
C PRO A 119 3.66 -0.15 14.60
N GLU A 120 4.68 -0.78 15.19
CA GLU A 120 5.51 -0.13 16.20
C GLU A 120 6.31 1.04 15.64
N ARG A 121 6.59 1.03 14.34
CA ARG A 121 7.30 2.12 13.69
C ARG A 121 6.35 3.28 13.36
N LEU A 122 5.10 2.94 13.01
CA LEU A 122 4.09 3.93 12.68
C LEU A 122 3.79 4.90 13.82
N ILE A 123 3.78 4.40 15.05
CA ILE A 123 3.42 5.19 16.23
C ILE A 123 4.57 6.06 16.78
N THR A 124 5.75 6.03 16.17
CA THR A 124 6.84 6.89 16.60
C THR A 124 6.55 8.34 16.25
N GLY A 125 7.02 9.28 17.11
CA GLY A 125 6.86 10.70 16.82
C GLY A 125 7.53 11.13 15.53
N GLU A 126 8.67 10.51 15.20
CA GLU A 126 9.37 10.74 13.93
C GLU A 126 8.48 10.41 12.73
N MET A 127 7.83 9.24 12.76
CA MET A 127 7.00 8.79 11.65
C MET A 127 5.71 9.61 11.54
N ILE A 128 5.08 9.94 12.66
CA ILE A 128 3.89 10.79 12.68
C ILE A 128 4.22 12.16 12.06
N GLY A 129 5.33 12.75 12.47
CA GLY A 129 5.78 14.03 11.91
C GLY A 129 6.09 13.94 10.43
N PHE A 130 6.71 12.85 10.01
CA PHE A 130 7.01 12.61 8.60
C PHE A 130 5.75 12.51 7.75
N LEU A 131 4.75 11.75 8.19
CA LEU A 131 3.50 11.57 7.46
C LEU A 131 2.63 12.83 7.45
N ARG A 132 2.84 13.74 8.40
CA ARG A 132 2.20 15.07 8.33
C ARG A 132 2.81 15.93 7.23
N ARG A 133 4.12 15.80 6.98
CA ARG A 133 4.79 16.53 5.89
C ARG A 133 4.52 15.90 4.53
N VAL A 134 4.36 14.57 4.49
CA VAL A 134 4.07 13.82 3.27
C VAL A 134 2.80 13.01 3.52
N PRO A 135 1.62 13.66 3.43
CA PRO A 135 0.37 12.97 3.71
C PRO A 135 0.10 11.86 2.71
N PRO A 136 -0.24 10.64 3.18
CA PRO A 136 -0.57 9.55 2.27
C PRO A 136 -1.93 9.78 1.62
N ALA A 137 -2.07 9.33 0.37
CA ALA A 137 -3.34 9.34 -0.34
C ALA A 137 -4.27 8.23 0.16
N MET A 138 -3.69 7.14 0.67
CA MET A 138 -4.44 6.00 1.19
C MET A 138 -3.66 5.34 2.31
N LEU A 139 -4.37 4.82 3.30
CA LEU A 139 -3.82 4.01 4.37
C LEU A 139 -4.50 2.64 4.33
N ALA A 140 -3.71 1.58 4.18
CA ALA A 140 -4.20 0.21 4.24
C ALA A 140 -3.65 -0.46 5.50
N VAL A 141 -4.49 -1.21 6.19
CA VAL A 141 -4.07 -2.01 7.33
C VAL A 141 -4.26 -3.48 6.97
N ASP A 142 -3.17 -4.18 6.75
CA ASP A 142 -3.19 -5.60 6.44
C ASP A 142 -3.17 -6.39 7.74
N GLU A 143 -3.84 -7.54 7.76
CA GLU A 143 -3.99 -8.35 8.96
C GLU A 143 -4.54 -7.52 10.13
N ALA A 144 -5.64 -6.80 9.89
CA ALA A 144 -6.20 -5.84 10.84
C ALA A 144 -6.55 -6.47 12.21
N HIS A 145 -6.85 -7.75 12.24
CA HIS A 145 -7.14 -8.49 13.48
C HIS A 145 -5.93 -8.59 14.41
N CYS A 146 -4.71 -8.38 13.89
CA CYS A 146 -3.47 -8.41 14.69
C CYS A 146 -3.11 -7.03 15.26
N VAL A 147 -3.82 -5.98 14.83
CA VAL A 147 -3.58 -4.61 15.29
C VAL A 147 -4.62 -4.26 16.34
N SER A 148 -4.19 -4.23 17.58
CA SER A 148 -5.07 -3.92 18.70
C SER A 148 -4.68 -2.61 19.37
#